data_3d983272f516f92f65c097991486b31e
#
_entry.id   3d983272f516f92f65c097991486b31e
#
_cell.length_a   1.000
_cell.length_b   1.000
_cell.length_c   1.000
_cell.angle_alpha   90.00
_cell.angle_beta   90.00
_cell.angle_gamma   90.00
#
_symmetry.space_group_name_H-M   'P 1'
#
loop_
_entity.id
_entity.type
_entity.pdbx_description
1 polymer ?
#
loop_
_entity_poly.entity_id
_entity_poly.type
_entity_poly.pdbx_seq_one_letter_code
_entity_poly.pdbx_strand_id
1 'polypeptide(L)'
;MLMNTHEARLDALRKELKTRGLDGFVIPISDEHMSEYVGAYAQRLAWLTGFGGSAGTAVVLAGSAAIFIDGRYTLQVREQVEERLFSYQSVPGTSVAAWLAATAPAGAKIGFDPWLHGKPWVDAVNKALRESGGALEPVDSNPVDAIWQDRPAPSLAPALVHGAEYAGVSSETKRSAAAEWLTERKLDAAVISALDGVAWLLNIRGSDVERTPVALSFVLAHADGTADLFIAPEKVTPELRTHLGNAVTIRDRNEFVPQLKALAGKRVAVDPERSVQAVFAALEGAGASVIELTDPTVLPKAIKNPVEQAGHRAAQARDGAAIARFLHWVALEGPGGGETELSAAAKLQALREETGLLRDLSFDTISGAGPNGAVVHYRVSEETNRRIEPNSVYLVDSGGQYADGTTDITRTVWIGPGEPDALLKDRFTRVLKGHIALALAIFPKGTLGSQLDSFARQHLWQAGLDYMHGTGHGVGSFLSVHEGPQRIAKAQGGQAGTGQELLAGMILSNEPGYYKTGEYGIRIENLVLV
;
A
#
# COMPACT_ATOMS: atom_id res chain seq x y z
N MET A 1 2.95 -31.31 12.53
CA MET A 1 2.98 -31.59 11.09
C MET A 1 2.72 -30.27 10.39
N LEU A 2 3.70 -29.69 9.69
CA LEU A 2 3.51 -28.43 8.96
C LEU A 2 2.38 -28.61 7.95
N MET A 3 1.45 -27.67 7.92
CA MET A 3 0.33 -27.67 6.98
C MET A 3 0.83 -27.15 5.61
N ASN A 4 1.21 -28.07 4.73
CA ASN A 4 1.90 -27.73 3.48
C ASN A 4 0.95 -27.38 2.31
N THR A 5 -0.37 -27.45 2.48
CA THR A 5 -1.34 -27.09 1.44
C THR A 5 -2.36 -26.07 1.94
N HIS A 6 -2.84 -25.19 1.05
CA HIS A 6 -3.87 -24.22 1.40
C HIS A 6 -5.19 -24.88 1.81
N GLU A 7 -5.51 -26.04 1.26
CA GLU A 7 -6.66 -26.84 1.68
C GLU A 7 -6.55 -27.28 3.15
N ALA A 8 -5.39 -27.81 3.57
CA ALA A 8 -5.17 -28.20 4.96
C ALA A 8 -5.23 -27.00 5.93
N ARG A 9 -4.73 -25.82 5.50
CA ARG A 9 -4.82 -24.58 6.27
C ARG A 9 -6.26 -24.08 6.40
N LEU A 10 -7.04 -24.15 5.32
CA LEU A 10 -8.46 -23.78 5.31
C LEU A 10 -9.27 -24.70 6.22
N ASP A 11 -9.02 -26.01 6.18
CA ASP A 11 -9.68 -26.99 7.04
C ASP A 11 -9.31 -26.82 8.52
N ALA A 12 -8.05 -26.49 8.80
CA ALA A 12 -7.59 -26.18 10.16
C ALA A 12 -8.27 -24.91 10.69
N LEU A 13 -8.38 -23.86 9.86
CA LEU A 13 -9.09 -22.64 10.22
C LEU A 13 -10.57 -22.91 10.52
N ARG A 14 -11.27 -23.68 9.69
CA ARG A 14 -12.65 -24.07 9.93
C ARG A 14 -12.86 -24.81 11.25
N LYS A 15 -11.92 -25.70 11.61
CA LYS A 15 -11.94 -26.39 12.91
C LYS A 15 -11.74 -25.43 14.07
N GLU A 16 -10.80 -24.50 13.94
CA GLU A 16 -10.53 -23.48 14.95
C GLU A 16 -11.73 -22.55 15.14
N LEU A 17 -12.38 -22.09 14.05
CA LEU A 17 -13.60 -21.29 14.10
C LEU A 17 -14.74 -22.00 14.82
N LYS A 18 -14.94 -23.29 14.51
CA LYS A 18 -15.93 -24.12 15.21
C LYS A 18 -15.65 -24.23 16.71
N THR A 19 -14.38 -24.39 17.11
CA THR A 19 -13.97 -24.44 18.52
C THR A 19 -14.30 -23.13 19.25
N ARG A 20 -14.19 -21.98 18.55
CA ARG A 20 -14.51 -20.65 19.08
C ARG A 20 -16.00 -20.29 19.00
N GLY A 21 -16.84 -21.14 18.41
CA GLY A 21 -18.28 -20.88 18.22
C GLY A 21 -18.55 -19.79 17.17
N LEU A 22 -17.68 -19.66 16.17
CA LEU A 22 -17.80 -18.75 15.05
C LEU A 22 -18.25 -19.50 13.79
N ASP A 23 -19.18 -18.90 13.03
CA ASP A 23 -19.68 -19.45 11.77
C ASP A 23 -18.82 -19.03 10.57
N GLY A 24 -17.97 -18.03 10.74
CA GLY A 24 -17.04 -17.55 9.74
C GLY A 24 -16.02 -16.58 10.28
N PHE A 25 -15.05 -16.22 9.44
CA PHE A 25 -13.99 -15.26 9.78
C PHE A 25 -13.53 -14.46 8.56
N VAL A 26 -13.14 -13.20 8.76
CA VAL A 26 -12.64 -12.32 7.70
C VAL A 26 -11.14 -12.11 7.89
N ILE A 27 -10.38 -12.31 6.82
CA ILE A 27 -8.91 -12.22 6.79
C ILE A 27 -8.50 -11.18 5.73
N PRO A 28 -8.21 -9.93 6.10
CA PRO A 28 -7.71 -8.93 5.17
C PRO A 28 -6.21 -9.07 4.96
N ILE A 29 -5.71 -8.47 3.87
CA ILE A 29 -4.31 -8.10 3.78
C ILE A 29 -4.16 -6.76 4.53
N SER A 30 -3.77 -6.83 5.77
CA SER A 30 -3.61 -5.67 6.63
C SER A 30 -2.82 -6.05 7.87
N ASP A 31 -2.24 -5.05 8.50
CA ASP A 31 -1.66 -5.12 9.83
C ASP A 31 -2.36 -4.13 10.77
N GLU A 32 -1.87 -4.01 11.98
CA GLU A 32 -2.37 -3.10 13.02
C GLU A 32 -2.16 -1.61 12.70
N HIS A 33 -1.50 -1.30 11.59
CA HIS A 33 -1.23 0.05 11.09
C HIS A 33 -2.03 0.39 9.83
N MET A 34 -2.87 -0.52 9.35
CA MET A 34 -3.62 -0.40 8.09
C MET A 34 -2.69 -0.25 6.88
N SER A 35 -1.52 -0.91 6.92
CA SER A 35 -0.51 -0.85 5.87
C SER A 35 -0.96 -1.60 4.61
N GLU A 36 -0.60 -1.08 3.41
CA GLU A 36 -0.78 -1.80 2.15
C GLU A 36 0.26 -2.92 2.00
N TYR A 37 1.52 -2.62 2.28
CA TYR A 37 2.60 -3.60 2.37
C TYR A 37 2.82 -3.95 3.83
N VAL A 38 2.77 -5.22 4.14
CA VAL A 38 2.85 -5.70 5.52
C VAL A 38 4.07 -6.59 5.73
N GLY A 39 4.62 -6.55 6.93
CA GLY A 39 5.73 -7.41 7.30
C GLY A 39 5.38 -8.91 7.23
N ALA A 40 6.37 -9.77 7.15
CA ALA A 40 6.19 -11.22 7.02
C ALA A 40 5.28 -11.82 8.11
N TYR A 41 5.32 -11.28 9.34
CA TYR A 41 4.48 -11.69 10.46
C TYR A 41 2.97 -11.47 10.23
N ALA A 42 2.61 -10.56 9.33
CA ALA A 42 1.23 -10.14 9.05
C ALA A 42 0.66 -10.72 7.75
N GLN A 43 1.42 -11.53 7.01
CA GLN A 43 1.04 -12.13 5.71
C GLN A 43 -0.01 -13.27 5.85
N ARG A 44 -1.04 -13.05 6.68
CA ARG A 44 -2.08 -14.06 6.97
C ARG A 44 -2.86 -14.47 5.74
N LEU A 45 -3.22 -13.51 4.88
CA LEU A 45 -3.97 -13.77 3.64
C LEU A 45 -3.14 -14.66 2.70
N ALA A 46 -1.88 -14.29 2.46
CA ALA A 46 -0.97 -15.05 1.61
C ALA A 46 -0.72 -16.45 2.18
N TRP A 47 -0.48 -16.58 3.47
CA TRP A 47 -0.31 -17.86 4.11
C TRP A 47 -1.53 -18.78 3.95
N LEU A 48 -2.75 -18.24 4.13
CA LEU A 48 -3.98 -19.04 4.03
C LEU A 48 -4.33 -19.42 2.59
N THR A 49 -4.16 -18.51 1.63
CA THR A 49 -4.73 -18.63 0.28
C THR A 49 -3.69 -18.82 -0.84
N GLY A 50 -2.43 -18.45 -0.60
CA GLY A 50 -1.37 -18.36 -1.63
C GLY A 50 -1.36 -17.01 -2.37
N PHE A 51 -2.31 -16.12 -2.12
CA PHE A 51 -2.41 -14.84 -2.81
C PHE A 51 -1.36 -13.84 -2.33
N GLY A 52 -0.45 -13.45 -3.21
CA GLY A 52 0.66 -12.53 -2.93
C GLY A 52 0.46 -11.08 -3.42
N GLY A 53 -0.77 -10.68 -3.77
CA GLY A 53 -1.06 -9.28 -4.15
C GLY A 53 -1.10 -8.34 -2.93
N SER A 54 -1.08 -7.02 -3.15
CA SER A 54 -1.09 -5.99 -2.09
C SER A 54 -2.49 -5.51 -1.68
N ALA A 55 -3.55 -6.02 -2.32
CA ALA A 55 -4.93 -5.71 -1.95
C ALA A 55 -5.81 -6.95 -2.06
N GLY A 56 -6.42 -7.36 -0.97
CA GLY A 56 -7.30 -8.52 -0.95
C GLY A 56 -7.85 -8.83 0.44
N THR A 57 -8.95 -9.57 0.45
CA THR A 57 -9.59 -10.06 1.68
C THR A 57 -10.15 -11.44 1.43
N ALA A 58 -9.90 -12.39 2.30
CA ALA A 58 -10.60 -13.67 2.29
C ALA A 58 -11.72 -13.67 3.33
N VAL A 59 -12.82 -14.36 3.00
CA VAL A 59 -13.89 -14.70 3.94
C VAL A 59 -14.04 -16.20 3.95
N VAL A 60 -13.99 -16.79 5.13
CA VAL A 60 -14.14 -18.25 5.34
C VAL A 60 -15.40 -18.51 6.13
N LEU A 61 -16.32 -19.28 5.57
CA LEU A 61 -17.49 -19.85 6.25
C LEU A 61 -17.31 -21.37 6.39
N ALA A 62 -18.20 -22.01 7.14
CA ALA A 62 -18.13 -23.45 7.37
C ALA A 62 -18.15 -24.28 6.07
N GLY A 63 -18.98 -23.91 5.09
CA GLY A 63 -19.16 -24.64 3.82
C GLY A 63 -18.65 -23.94 2.58
N SER A 64 -18.21 -22.67 2.67
CA SER A 64 -17.76 -21.87 1.52
C SER A 64 -16.62 -20.94 1.92
N ALA A 65 -15.87 -20.47 0.94
CA ALA A 65 -14.91 -19.39 1.13
C ALA A 65 -14.80 -18.55 -0.14
N ALA A 66 -14.47 -17.27 0.02
CA ALA A 66 -14.30 -16.34 -1.06
C ALA A 66 -13.05 -15.48 -0.86
N ILE A 67 -12.44 -15.06 -1.97
CA ILE A 67 -11.38 -14.05 -1.96
C ILE A 67 -11.83 -12.85 -2.79
N PHE A 68 -11.68 -11.67 -2.22
CA PHE A 68 -12.07 -10.38 -2.79
C PHE A 68 -10.81 -9.66 -3.25
N ILE A 69 -10.77 -9.29 -4.53
CA ILE A 69 -9.63 -8.61 -5.16
C ILE A 69 -10.11 -7.47 -6.05
N ASP A 70 -9.28 -6.47 -6.28
CA ASP A 70 -9.58 -5.40 -7.23
C ASP A 70 -9.09 -5.71 -8.66
N GLY A 71 -9.33 -4.79 -9.59
CA GLY A 71 -9.06 -4.96 -11.01
C GLY A 71 -7.59 -5.24 -11.37
N ARG A 72 -6.64 -4.91 -10.48
CA ARG A 72 -5.20 -5.13 -10.68
C ARG A 72 -4.83 -6.62 -10.60
N TYR A 73 -5.61 -7.41 -9.86
CA TYR A 73 -5.28 -8.79 -9.47
C TYR A 73 -6.18 -9.86 -10.09
N THR A 74 -7.03 -9.51 -11.06
CA THR A 74 -8.01 -10.44 -11.66
C THR A 74 -7.36 -11.63 -12.39
N LEU A 75 -6.16 -11.49 -12.91
CA LEU A 75 -5.39 -12.57 -13.52
C LEU A 75 -4.57 -13.31 -12.45
N GLN A 76 -3.86 -12.59 -11.60
CA GLN A 76 -2.97 -13.16 -10.59
C GLN A 76 -3.71 -14.08 -9.61
N VAL A 77 -4.92 -13.74 -9.18
CA VAL A 77 -5.70 -14.57 -8.25
C VAL A 77 -6.00 -15.96 -8.84
N ARG A 78 -6.20 -16.04 -10.18
CA ARG A 78 -6.49 -17.31 -10.87
C ARG A 78 -5.28 -18.21 -10.98
N GLU A 79 -4.09 -17.65 -10.94
CA GLU A 79 -2.82 -18.39 -10.98
C GLU A 79 -2.38 -18.85 -9.61
N GLN A 80 -2.67 -18.05 -8.56
CA GLN A 80 -2.15 -18.27 -7.21
C GLN A 80 -3.13 -18.95 -6.26
N VAL A 81 -4.44 -18.80 -6.48
CA VAL A 81 -5.47 -19.29 -5.56
C VAL A 81 -6.33 -20.37 -6.23
N GLU A 82 -6.49 -21.50 -5.61
CA GLU A 82 -7.30 -22.60 -6.14
C GLU A 82 -8.80 -22.25 -6.09
N GLU A 83 -9.45 -22.12 -7.25
CA GLU A 83 -10.89 -21.78 -7.37
C GLU A 83 -11.81 -22.75 -6.63
N ARG A 84 -11.40 -24.03 -6.50
CA ARG A 84 -12.15 -25.03 -5.74
C ARG A 84 -12.19 -24.74 -4.23
N LEU A 85 -11.22 -23.96 -3.72
CA LEU A 85 -11.13 -23.57 -2.31
C LEU A 85 -11.76 -22.22 -2.03
N PHE A 86 -11.56 -21.23 -2.91
CA PHE A 86 -12.02 -19.85 -2.76
C PHE A 86 -12.69 -19.35 -4.04
N SER A 87 -13.95 -18.95 -3.97
CA SER A 87 -14.60 -18.24 -5.08
C SER A 87 -14.03 -16.83 -5.23
N TYR A 88 -13.75 -16.40 -6.47
CA TYR A 88 -13.20 -15.06 -6.74
C TYR A 88 -14.30 -14.01 -6.80
N GLN A 89 -14.14 -12.95 -6.04
CA GLN A 89 -15.04 -11.81 -6.00
C GLN A 89 -14.28 -10.55 -6.44
N SER A 90 -14.89 -9.77 -7.33
CA SER A 90 -14.29 -8.52 -7.82
C SER A 90 -14.83 -7.32 -7.06
N VAL A 91 -13.94 -6.51 -6.49
CA VAL A 91 -14.25 -5.23 -5.87
C VAL A 91 -14.00 -4.12 -6.92
N PRO A 92 -14.94 -3.16 -7.13
CA PRO A 92 -16.12 -2.86 -6.30
C PRO A 92 -17.41 -3.60 -6.68
N GLY A 93 -17.38 -4.59 -7.57
CA GLY A 93 -18.57 -5.31 -8.01
C GLY A 93 -19.36 -5.98 -6.88
N THR A 94 -18.65 -6.72 -6.00
CA THR A 94 -19.22 -7.36 -4.81
C THR A 94 -18.41 -7.00 -3.58
N SER A 95 -18.98 -6.30 -2.62
CA SER A 95 -18.34 -6.03 -1.34
C SER A 95 -18.38 -7.24 -0.40
N VAL A 96 -17.45 -7.31 0.57
CA VAL A 96 -17.49 -8.31 1.65
C VAL A 96 -18.83 -8.28 2.39
N ALA A 97 -19.34 -7.09 2.70
CA ALA A 97 -20.62 -6.89 3.37
C ALA A 97 -21.78 -7.49 2.57
N ALA A 98 -21.86 -7.20 1.27
CA ALA A 98 -22.91 -7.72 0.38
C ALA A 98 -22.83 -9.24 0.23
N TRP A 99 -21.62 -9.78 0.10
CA TRP A 99 -21.44 -11.23 -0.02
C TRP A 99 -21.81 -11.98 1.27
N LEU A 100 -21.41 -11.44 2.43
CA LEU A 100 -21.78 -12.02 3.73
C LEU A 100 -23.30 -11.97 3.94
N ALA A 101 -23.97 -10.86 3.62
CA ALA A 101 -25.41 -10.75 3.72
C ALA A 101 -26.17 -11.78 2.83
N ALA A 102 -25.60 -12.12 1.67
CA ALA A 102 -26.19 -13.09 0.74
C ALA A 102 -25.85 -14.56 1.07
N THR A 103 -24.70 -14.83 1.71
CA THR A 103 -24.13 -16.18 1.80
C THR A 103 -24.08 -16.72 3.22
N ALA A 104 -23.93 -15.84 4.23
CA ALA A 104 -23.86 -16.28 5.63
C ALA A 104 -25.22 -16.84 6.09
N PRO A 105 -25.22 -17.90 6.92
CA PRO A 105 -26.45 -18.40 7.53
C PRO A 105 -27.18 -17.31 8.32
N ALA A 106 -28.52 -17.39 8.39
CA ALA A 106 -29.29 -16.49 9.25
C ALA A 106 -28.83 -16.62 10.71
N GLY A 107 -28.60 -15.50 11.37
CA GLY A 107 -28.07 -15.46 12.75
C GLY A 107 -26.59 -15.78 12.89
N ALA A 108 -25.82 -15.85 11.80
CA ALA A 108 -24.40 -16.20 11.81
C ALA A 108 -23.56 -15.24 12.67
N LYS A 109 -22.58 -15.79 13.38
CA LYS A 109 -21.53 -15.06 14.09
C LYS A 109 -20.26 -15.04 13.26
N ILE A 110 -19.96 -13.93 12.64
CA ILE A 110 -18.77 -13.75 11.81
C ILE A 110 -17.68 -13.07 12.63
N GLY A 111 -16.59 -13.78 12.87
CA GLY A 111 -15.44 -13.24 13.60
C GLY A 111 -14.63 -12.27 12.75
N PHE A 112 -14.04 -11.26 13.40
CA PHE A 112 -13.02 -10.40 12.81
C PHE A 112 -11.98 -10.01 13.87
N ASP A 113 -10.75 -9.76 13.41
CA ASP A 113 -9.70 -9.24 14.27
C ASP A 113 -9.78 -7.69 14.32
N PRO A 114 -10.11 -7.09 15.47
CA PRO A 114 -10.26 -5.64 15.56
C PRO A 114 -8.94 -4.86 15.35
N TRP A 115 -7.80 -5.53 15.36
CA TRP A 115 -6.50 -4.96 15.02
C TRP A 115 -6.19 -4.93 13.52
N LEU A 116 -7.06 -5.50 12.67
CA LEU A 116 -6.83 -5.60 11.21
C LEU A 116 -7.89 -4.88 10.37
N HIS A 117 -8.89 -4.26 10.99
CA HIS A 117 -10.01 -3.64 10.28
C HIS A 117 -10.29 -2.23 10.80
N GLY A 118 -10.49 -1.29 9.87
CA GLY A 118 -10.91 0.07 10.18
C GLY A 118 -12.39 0.15 10.58
N LYS A 119 -12.74 1.18 11.35
CA LYS A 119 -14.10 1.41 11.86
C LYS A 119 -15.18 1.46 10.76
N PRO A 120 -14.98 2.17 9.61
CA PRO A 120 -16.01 2.23 8.56
C PRO A 120 -16.35 0.86 7.97
N TRP A 121 -15.33 -0.01 7.82
CA TRP A 121 -15.55 -1.37 7.34
C TRP A 121 -16.35 -2.20 8.36
N VAL A 122 -16.00 -2.12 9.63
CA VAL A 122 -16.71 -2.81 10.73
C VAL A 122 -18.17 -2.39 10.79
N ASP A 123 -18.44 -1.07 10.70
CA ASP A 123 -19.80 -0.52 10.72
C ASP A 123 -20.62 -1.02 9.51
N ALA A 124 -20.03 -1.01 8.32
CA ALA A 124 -20.69 -1.45 7.09
C ALA A 124 -21.04 -2.96 7.12
N VAL A 125 -20.10 -3.81 7.52
CA VAL A 125 -20.33 -5.27 7.58
C VAL A 125 -21.31 -5.62 8.70
N ASN A 126 -21.19 -4.99 9.86
CA ASN A 126 -22.11 -5.22 10.97
C ASN A 126 -23.56 -4.80 10.61
N LYS A 127 -23.71 -3.68 9.91
CA LYS A 127 -25.04 -3.27 9.40
C LYS A 127 -25.62 -4.33 8.47
N ALA A 128 -24.84 -4.81 7.50
CA ALA A 128 -25.30 -5.81 6.53
C ALA A 128 -25.67 -7.15 7.19
N LEU A 129 -24.89 -7.62 8.17
CA LEU A 129 -25.18 -8.85 8.90
C LEU A 129 -26.43 -8.76 9.79
N ARG A 130 -26.67 -7.61 10.42
CA ARG A 130 -27.87 -7.39 11.26
C ARG A 130 -29.17 -7.56 10.49
N GLU A 131 -29.20 -7.24 9.21
CA GLU A 131 -30.38 -7.41 8.36
C GLU A 131 -30.77 -8.90 8.20
N SER A 132 -29.81 -9.83 8.33
CA SER A 132 -30.05 -11.28 8.36
C SER A 132 -30.09 -11.87 9.79
N GLY A 133 -30.14 -11.01 10.83
CA GLY A 133 -30.09 -11.41 12.24
C GLY A 133 -28.72 -11.89 12.72
N GLY A 134 -27.68 -11.77 11.90
CA GLY A 134 -26.30 -12.11 12.25
C GLY A 134 -25.56 -11.01 13.00
N ALA A 135 -24.32 -11.29 13.41
CA ALA A 135 -23.46 -10.36 14.11
C ALA A 135 -22.01 -10.46 13.63
N LEU A 136 -21.31 -9.32 13.67
CA LEU A 136 -19.86 -9.26 13.52
C LEU A 136 -19.23 -9.27 14.92
N GLU A 137 -18.42 -10.28 15.24
CA GLU A 137 -17.89 -10.55 16.57
C GLU A 137 -16.37 -10.28 16.61
N PRO A 138 -15.89 -9.32 17.43
CA PRO A 138 -14.46 -9.10 17.60
C PRO A 138 -13.83 -10.29 18.34
N VAL A 139 -12.66 -10.73 17.89
CA VAL A 139 -11.91 -11.81 18.55
C VAL A 139 -10.77 -11.22 19.40
N ASP A 140 -10.51 -11.85 20.56
CA ASP A 140 -9.38 -11.49 21.43
C ASP A 140 -8.02 -11.94 20.86
N SER A 141 -8.02 -12.98 20.02
CA SER A 141 -6.84 -13.49 19.34
C SER A 141 -7.19 -14.00 17.95
N ASN A 142 -6.32 -13.74 16.98
CA ASN A 142 -6.56 -14.12 15.60
C ASN A 142 -6.55 -15.64 15.39
N PRO A 143 -7.63 -16.26 14.85
CA PRO A 143 -7.69 -17.71 14.63
C PRO A 143 -6.65 -18.22 13.63
N VAL A 144 -6.21 -17.40 12.66
CA VAL A 144 -5.14 -17.77 11.73
C VAL A 144 -3.81 -17.89 12.48
N ASP A 145 -3.52 -16.96 13.39
CA ASP A 145 -2.30 -17.00 14.20
C ASP A 145 -2.24 -18.22 15.10
N ALA A 146 -3.38 -18.71 15.59
CA ALA A 146 -3.46 -19.91 16.42
C ALA A 146 -3.05 -21.19 15.68
N ILE A 147 -3.23 -21.23 14.36
CA ILE A 147 -2.92 -22.40 13.53
C ILE A 147 -1.63 -22.22 12.70
N TRP A 148 -1.08 -21.02 12.59
CA TRP A 148 0.15 -20.72 11.84
C TRP A 148 1.39 -20.98 12.70
N GLN A 149 1.83 -22.24 12.76
CA GLN A 149 2.89 -22.70 13.67
C GLN A 149 4.28 -22.10 13.42
N ASP A 150 4.60 -21.80 12.16
CA ASP A 150 5.88 -21.22 11.71
C ASP A 150 5.75 -19.74 11.37
N ARG A 151 4.79 -19.04 11.99
CA ARG A 151 4.58 -17.60 11.78
C ARG A 151 5.84 -16.83 12.15
N PRO A 152 6.38 -15.99 11.23
CA PRO A 152 7.51 -15.12 11.54
C PRO A 152 7.20 -14.17 12.70
N ALA A 153 8.21 -13.84 13.48
CA ALA A 153 8.11 -12.76 14.45
C ALA A 153 8.18 -11.39 13.75
N PRO A 154 7.57 -10.33 14.31
CA PRO A 154 7.81 -8.96 13.86
C PRO A 154 9.30 -8.61 13.89
N SER A 155 9.75 -7.80 12.93
CA SER A 155 11.14 -7.35 12.88
C SER A 155 11.53 -6.55 14.12
N LEU A 156 12.74 -6.72 14.59
CA LEU A 156 13.36 -5.96 15.67
C LEU A 156 14.53 -5.10 15.15
N ALA A 157 14.62 -4.87 13.84
CA ALA A 157 15.63 -4.03 13.23
C ALA A 157 15.61 -2.61 13.84
N PRO A 158 16.77 -1.96 14.05
CA PRO A 158 16.84 -0.63 14.64
C PRO A 158 16.05 0.41 13.85
N ALA A 159 15.38 1.31 14.55
CA ALA A 159 14.85 2.52 13.94
C ALA A 159 16.00 3.51 13.69
N LEU A 160 15.99 4.13 12.51
CA LEU A 160 17.02 5.01 12.01
C LEU A 160 16.57 6.47 12.04
N VAL A 161 17.48 7.38 12.30
CA VAL A 161 17.23 8.82 12.19
C VAL A 161 17.23 9.23 10.71
N HIS A 162 16.22 9.99 10.30
CA HIS A 162 16.16 10.62 8.99
C HIS A 162 16.60 12.07 9.14
N GLY A 163 17.83 12.38 8.73
CA GLY A 163 18.49 13.66 9.01
C GLY A 163 17.78 14.87 8.36
N ALA A 164 18.08 16.05 8.90
CA ALA A 164 17.50 17.31 8.44
C ALA A 164 17.86 17.62 6.98
N GLU A 165 18.99 17.12 6.50
CA GLU A 165 19.48 17.26 5.12
C GLU A 165 18.53 16.60 4.11
N TYR A 166 17.70 15.64 4.55
CA TYR A 166 16.69 14.95 3.74
C TYR A 166 15.27 15.40 4.10
N ALA A 167 14.98 15.52 5.40
CA ALA A 167 13.66 15.84 5.90
C ALA A 167 13.27 17.31 5.71
N GLY A 168 14.25 18.22 5.66
CA GLY A 168 14.07 19.66 5.46
C GLY A 168 13.39 20.41 6.62
N VAL A 169 12.58 19.73 7.43
CA VAL A 169 11.86 20.26 8.57
C VAL A 169 12.10 19.35 9.79
N SER A 170 12.40 19.96 10.94
CA SER A 170 12.67 19.19 12.17
C SER A 170 11.42 18.50 12.71
N SER A 171 11.60 17.40 13.45
CA SER A 171 10.51 16.73 14.17
C SER A 171 9.83 17.67 15.17
N GLU A 172 10.59 18.56 15.83
CA GLU A 172 10.05 19.57 16.72
C GLU A 172 9.04 20.49 16.02
N THR A 173 9.42 21.04 14.84
CA THR A 173 8.53 21.90 14.05
C THR A 173 7.27 21.16 13.62
N LYS A 174 7.39 19.89 13.19
CA LYS A 174 6.25 19.07 12.79
C LYS A 174 5.31 18.78 13.96
N ARG A 175 5.86 18.47 15.15
CA ARG A 175 5.07 18.24 16.37
C ARG A 175 4.40 19.52 16.86
N SER A 176 5.08 20.66 16.76
CA SER A 176 4.48 21.98 17.09
C SER A 176 3.27 22.28 16.19
N ALA A 177 3.38 22.03 14.88
CA ALA A 177 2.26 22.21 13.97
C ALA A 177 1.09 21.26 14.28
N ALA A 178 1.37 20.02 14.67
CA ALA A 178 0.34 19.09 15.14
C ALA A 178 -0.33 19.56 16.45
N ALA A 179 0.44 20.13 17.37
CA ALA A 179 -0.08 20.70 18.62
C ALA A 179 -0.97 21.93 18.38
N GLU A 180 -0.60 22.81 17.45
CA GLU A 180 -1.43 23.93 17.00
C GLU A 180 -2.75 23.42 16.44
N TRP A 181 -2.69 22.43 15.53
CA TRP A 181 -3.87 21.80 14.93
C TRP A 181 -4.81 21.21 15.99
N LEU A 182 -4.26 20.56 17.03
CA LEU A 182 -5.03 20.03 18.18
C LEU A 182 -5.67 21.15 18.99
N THR A 183 -4.91 22.18 19.33
CA THR A 183 -5.36 23.31 20.14
C THR A 183 -6.50 24.08 19.49
N GLU A 184 -6.39 24.38 18.19
CA GLU A 184 -7.45 25.03 17.41
C GLU A 184 -8.79 24.27 17.46
N ARG A 185 -8.72 22.92 17.55
CA ARG A 185 -9.88 22.03 17.60
C ARG A 185 -10.31 21.64 19.00
N LYS A 186 -9.63 22.20 20.01
CA LYS A 186 -9.85 21.90 21.44
C LYS A 186 -9.74 20.39 21.72
N LEU A 187 -8.71 19.76 21.19
CA LEU A 187 -8.38 18.35 21.37
C LEU A 187 -7.18 18.23 22.31
N ASP A 188 -7.15 17.16 23.11
CA ASP A 188 -6.04 16.89 24.02
C ASP A 188 -4.91 16.11 23.35
N ALA A 189 -5.26 15.20 22.43
CA ALA A 189 -4.29 14.34 21.75
C ALA A 189 -4.80 13.87 20.37
N ALA A 190 -3.88 13.37 19.55
CA ALA A 190 -4.17 12.60 18.34
C ALA A 190 -3.45 11.25 18.36
N VAL A 191 -4.14 10.20 17.93
CA VAL A 191 -3.53 8.89 17.66
C VAL A 191 -2.99 8.87 16.24
N ILE A 192 -1.71 8.57 16.08
CA ILE A 192 -1.07 8.38 14.78
C ILE A 192 -0.65 6.91 14.68
N SER A 193 -1.45 6.15 13.93
CA SER A 193 -1.29 4.70 13.77
C SER A 193 -0.55 4.33 12.49
N ALA A 194 -0.69 5.14 11.43
CA ALA A 194 -0.06 4.87 10.15
C ALA A 194 1.47 5.04 10.24
N LEU A 195 2.21 4.02 9.83
CA LEU A 195 3.67 3.97 9.97
C LEU A 195 4.38 5.11 9.24
N ASP A 196 3.89 5.51 8.09
CA ASP A 196 4.41 6.65 7.32
C ASP A 196 4.15 7.99 8.02
N GLY A 197 3.02 8.14 8.71
CA GLY A 197 2.71 9.30 9.56
C GLY A 197 3.66 9.40 10.75
N VAL A 198 3.89 8.30 11.46
CA VAL A 198 4.88 8.21 12.55
C VAL A 198 6.28 8.56 12.06
N ALA A 199 6.70 7.90 10.95
CA ALA A 199 8.02 8.09 10.36
C ALA A 199 8.27 9.55 9.92
N TRP A 200 7.26 10.19 9.32
CA TRP A 200 7.33 11.59 8.91
C TRP A 200 7.34 12.56 10.10
N LEU A 201 6.46 12.36 11.07
CA LEU A 201 6.33 13.26 12.23
C LEU A 201 7.61 13.31 13.06
N LEU A 202 8.20 12.14 13.29
CA LEU A 202 9.38 12.01 14.16
C LEU A 202 10.70 12.02 13.40
N ASN A 203 10.70 12.13 12.07
CA ASN A 203 11.88 12.00 11.22
C ASN A 203 12.67 10.72 11.52
N ILE A 204 11.98 9.59 11.54
CA ILE A 204 12.56 8.27 11.72
C ILE A 204 12.24 7.37 10.54
N ARG A 205 13.08 6.37 10.30
CA ARG A 205 12.88 5.33 9.30
C ARG A 205 13.18 3.97 9.94
N GLY A 206 12.93 2.91 9.20
CA GLY A 206 13.23 1.54 9.64
C GLY A 206 13.26 0.59 8.46
N SER A 207 13.31 -0.70 8.74
CA SER A 207 13.32 -1.78 7.75
C SER A 207 12.41 -2.94 8.15
N ASP A 208 11.28 -2.63 8.80
CA ASP A 208 10.36 -3.65 9.31
C ASP A 208 9.40 -4.18 8.25
N VAL A 209 9.19 -3.39 7.21
CA VAL A 209 8.37 -3.74 6.05
C VAL A 209 9.26 -3.68 4.82
N GLU A 210 9.26 -4.74 4.03
CA GLU A 210 10.01 -4.77 2.76
C GLU A 210 9.58 -3.60 1.86
N ARG A 211 10.55 -2.99 1.19
CA ARG A 211 10.34 -1.88 0.23
C ARG A 211 9.83 -0.58 0.86
N THR A 212 9.45 -0.59 2.13
CA THR A 212 8.91 0.58 2.82
C THR A 212 9.76 0.91 4.04
N PRO A 213 10.47 2.05 4.07
CA PRO A 213 11.45 2.33 5.11
C PRO A 213 10.80 2.85 6.41
N VAL A 214 10.03 2.00 7.09
CA VAL A 214 9.28 2.32 8.31
C VAL A 214 9.64 1.39 9.47
N ALA A 215 9.45 1.87 10.71
CA ALA A 215 9.59 1.10 11.92
C ALA A 215 8.21 0.87 12.57
N LEU A 216 7.89 -0.37 12.93
CA LEU A 216 6.63 -0.74 13.60
C LEU A 216 6.49 0.02 14.93
N SER A 217 5.61 1.01 14.96
CA SER A 217 5.43 1.91 16.09
C SER A 217 4.12 2.69 16.02
N PHE A 218 3.68 3.22 17.15
CA PHE A 218 2.54 4.15 17.25
C PHE A 218 2.99 5.45 17.90
N VAL A 219 2.23 6.52 17.68
CA VAL A 219 2.44 7.79 18.37
C VAL A 219 1.13 8.30 18.95
N LEU A 220 1.20 8.83 20.19
CA LEU A 220 0.24 9.79 20.72
C LEU A 220 0.89 11.17 20.66
N ALA A 221 0.34 12.06 19.85
CA ALA A 221 0.75 13.45 19.78
C ALA A 221 -0.15 14.29 20.71
N HIS A 222 0.46 15.13 21.57
CA HIS A 222 -0.25 15.91 22.57
C HIS A 222 -0.35 17.38 22.20
N ALA A 223 -1.38 18.07 22.71
CA ALA A 223 -1.64 19.48 22.45
C ALA A 223 -0.56 20.44 23.00
N ASP A 224 0.35 19.97 23.85
CA ASP A 224 1.50 20.73 24.36
C ASP A 224 2.78 20.57 23.52
N GLY A 225 2.71 19.85 22.38
CA GLY A 225 3.84 19.58 21.50
C GLY A 225 4.73 18.40 21.91
N THR A 226 4.41 17.74 23.03
CA THR A 226 5.05 16.46 23.39
C THR A 226 4.45 15.29 22.62
N ALA A 227 5.12 14.15 22.64
CA ALA A 227 4.60 12.92 22.05
C ALA A 227 5.06 11.69 22.84
N ASP A 228 4.25 10.63 22.83
CA ASP A 228 4.65 9.29 23.26
C ASP A 228 4.90 8.43 22.02
N LEU A 229 6.09 7.88 21.89
CA LEU A 229 6.45 6.92 20.85
C LEU A 229 6.42 5.50 21.43
N PHE A 230 5.52 4.66 20.92
CA PHE A 230 5.39 3.25 21.31
C PHE A 230 6.12 2.37 20.30
N ILE A 231 7.26 1.84 20.72
CA ILE A 231 8.18 1.08 19.85
C ILE A 231 8.83 -0.04 20.66
N ALA A 232 9.19 -1.16 20.02
CA ALA A 232 9.91 -2.22 20.69
C ALA A 232 11.27 -1.69 21.21
N PRO A 233 11.63 -1.95 22.48
CA PRO A 233 12.86 -1.41 23.09
C PRO A 233 14.13 -1.74 22.32
N GLU A 234 14.18 -2.91 21.66
CA GLU A 234 15.31 -3.39 20.86
C GLU A 234 15.62 -2.50 19.64
N LYS A 235 14.62 -1.74 19.16
CA LYS A 235 14.78 -0.81 18.04
C LYS A 235 15.41 0.52 18.42
N VAL A 236 15.48 0.81 19.71
CA VAL A 236 15.84 2.14 20.23
C VAL A 236 17.34 2.24 20.42
N THR A 237 18.03 2.91 19.49
CA THR A 237 19.45 3.20 19.56
C THR A 237 19.73 4.46 20.39
N PRO A 238 20.99 4.65 20.90
CA PRO A 238 21.39 5.91 21.55
C PRO A 238 21.23 7.14 20.63
N GLU A 239 21.48 6.99 19.33
CA GLU A 239 21.31 8.03 18.34
C GLU A 239 19.83 8.44 18.23
N LEU A 240 18.91 7.47 18.16
CA LEU A 240 17.47 7.72 18.14
C LEU A 240 17.02 8.47 19.40
N ARG A 241 17.49 8.08 20.58
CA ARG A 241 17.17 8.78 21.84
C ARG A 241 17.62 10.24 21.82
N THR A 242 18.84 10.48 21.33
CA THR A 242 19.37 11.85 21.20
C THR A 242 18.55 12.68 20.23
N HIS A 243 18.18 12.10 19.08
CA HIS A 243 17.36 12.75 18.05
C HIS A 243 15.97 13.14 18.57
N LEU A 244 15.28 12.25 19.27
CA LEU A 244 13.93 12.48 19.79
C LEU A 244 13.92 13.47 20.96
N GLY A 245 14.99 13.56 21.73
CA GLY A 245 15.15 14.48 22.86
C GLY A 245 14.14 14.20 23.98
N ASN A 246 13.93 15.20 24.85
CA ASN A 246 13.09 15.07 26.04
C ASN A 246 11.59 15.29 25.77
N ALA A 247 11.23 15.84 24.62
CA ALA A 247 9.83 16.11 24.28
C ALA A 247 9.10 14.88 23.67
N VAL A 248 9.84 13.80 23.43
CA VAL A 248 9.27 12.51 22.98
C VAL A 248 9.57 11.45 24.03
N THR A 249 8.54 10.95 24.68
CA THR A 249 8.67 9.85 25.63
C THR A 249 8.65 8.53 24.88
N ILE A 250 9.74 7.76 24.97
CA ILE A 250 9.84 6.44 24.37
C ILE A 250 9.26 5.39 25.33
N ARG A 251 8.26 4.65 24.89
CA ARG A 251 7.57 3.61 25.65
C ARG A 251 7.66 2.27 24.94
N ASP A 252 7.56 1.18 25.71
CA ASP A 252 7.38 -0.14 25.13
C ASP A 252 6.08 -0.18 24.31
N ARG A 253 6.12 -0.83 23.14
CA ARG A 253 4.96 -0.96 22.26
C ARG A 253 3.74 -1.56 22.96
N ASN A 254 3.94 -2.45 23.91
CA ASN A 254 2.88 -3.08 24.70
C ASN A 254 2.14 -2.10 25.63
N GLU A 255 2.72 -0.91 25.90
CA GLU A 255 2.07 0.13 26.69
C GLU A 255 1.04 0.94 25.88
N PHE A 256 0.96 0.77 24.55
CA PHE A 256 0.06 1.56 23.70
C PHE A 256 -1.40 1.49 24.17
N VAL A 257 -1.96 0.29 24.31
CA VAL A 257 -3.36 0.12 24.77
C VAL A 257 -3.57 0.65 26.20
N PRO A 258 -2.71 0.37 27.19
CA PRO A 258 -2.77 1.01 28.51
C PRO A 258 -2.79 2.54 28.45
N GLN A 259 -1.97 3.17 27.59
CA GLN A 259 -1.94 4.62 27.43
C GLN A 259 -3.18 5.17 26.72
N LEU A 260 -3.75 4.48 25.75
CA LEU A 260 -5.06 4.84 25.20
C LEU A 260 -6.14 4.89 26.30
N LYS A 261 -6.16 3.88 27.18
CA LYS A 261 -7.10 3.84 28.31
C LYS A 261 -6.86 4.93 29.35
N ALA A 262 -5.63 5.42 29.49
CA ALA A 262 -5.31 6.54 30.38
C ALA A 262 -5.86 7.90 29.89
N LEU A 263 -6.34 7.98 28.63
CA LEU A 263 -6.98 9.16 28.06
C LEU A 263 -8.48 9.30 28.44
N ALA A 264 -8.95 8.62 29.47
CA ALA A 264 -10.32 8.75 29.99
C ALA A 264 -10.70 10.23 30.22
N GLY A 265 -11.87 10.65 29.73
CA GLY A 265 -12.36 12.02 29.80
C GLY A 265 -11.65 13.03 28.87
N LYS A 266 -10.64 12.62 28.12
CA LYS A 266 -9.94 13.43 27.13
C LYS A 266 -10.65 13.41 25.77
N ARG A 267 -10.44 14.47 24.98
CA ARG A 267 -10.91 14.59 23.59
C ARG A 267 -9.76 14.17 22.66
N VAL A 268 -9.92 13.06 21.98
CA VAL A 268 -8.85 12.43 21.20
C VAL A 268 -9.23 12.36 19.73
N ALA A 269 -8.39 12.91 18.85
CA ALA A 269 -8.54 12.73 17.40
C ALA A 269 -8.07 11.34 16.99
N VAL A 270 -8.88 10.66 16.19
CA VAL A 270 -8.54 9.36 15.57
C VAL A 270 -9.02 9.38 14.12
N ASP A 271 -8.13 9.01 13.21
CA ASP A 271 -8.47 8.89 11.79
C ASP A 271 -9.13 7.52 11.52
N PRO A 272 -10.42 7.48 11.12
CA PRO A 272 -11.12 6.22 10.92
C PRO A 272 -10.62 5.42 9.71
N GLU A 273 -9.96 6.07 8.73
CA GLU A 273 -9.41 5.42 7.55
C GLU A 273 -7.99 4.84 7.80
N ARG A 274 -7.32 5.29 8.88
CA ARG A 274 -5.91 4.96 9.17
C ARG A 274 -5.70 4.28 10.51
N SER A 275 -6.78 4.14 11.30
CA SER A 275 -6.72 3.49 12.61
C SER A 275 -7.67 2.30 12.66
N VAL A 276 -7.21 1.24 13.29
CA VAL A 276 -7.96 0.00 13.46
C VAL A 276 -9.05 0.11 14.53
N GLN A 277 -10.08 -0.70 14.44
CA GLN A 277 -11.22 -0.73 15.37
C GLN A 277 -10.80 -0.89 16.84
N ALA A 278 -9.72 -1.62 17.10
CA ALA A 278 -9.20 -1.80 18.47
C ALA A 278 -8.82 -0.49 19.15
N VAL A 279 -8.33 0.50 18.42
CA VAL A 279 -8.00 1.84 18.94
C VAL A 279 -9.27 2.56 19.42
N PHE A 280 -10.32 2.56 18.61
CA PHE A 280 -11.62 3.15 18.96
C PHE A 280 -12.21 2.47 20.18
N ALA A 281 -12.25 1.14 20.18
CA ALA A 281 -12.78 0.36 21.30
C ALA A 281 -12.02 0.62 22.62
N ALA A 282 -10.68 0.77 22.57
CA ALA A 282 -9.87 1.05 23.74
C ALA A 282 -10.15 2.44 24.32
N LEU A 283 -10.27 3.47 23.49
CA LEU A 283 -10.56 4.85 23.89
C LEU A 283 -11.99 5.01 24.41
N GLU A 284 -12.97 4.56 23.63
CA GLU A 284 -14.40 4.66 23.97
C GLU A 284 -14.73 3.84 25.22
N GLY A 285 -14.20 2.61 25.32
CA GLY A 285 -14.35 1.75 26.49
C GLY A 285 -13.75 2.32 27.77
N ALA A 286 -12.78 3.22 27.67
CA ALA A 286 -12.20 3.95 28.80
C ALA A 286 -12.94 5.26 29.12
N GLY A 287 -13.89 5.69 28.29
CA GLY A 287 -14.62 6.94 28.46
C GLY A 287 -13.92 8.17 27.87
N ALA A 288 -13.01 8.01 26.93
CA ALA A 288 -12.49 9.12 26.12
C ALA A 288 -13.54 9.59 25.11
N SER A 289 -13.52 10.88 24.77
CA SER A 289 -14.33 11.44 23.69
C SER A 289 -13.56 11.34 22.37
N VAL A 290 -13.86 10.33 21.57
CA VAL A 290 -13.22 10.14 20.26
C VAL A 290 -13.83 11.09 19.24
N ILE A 291 -12.98 11.84 18.55
CA ILE A 291 -13.35 12.76 17.47
C ILE A 291 -12.74 12.21 16.18
N GLU A 292 -13.59 11.74 15.27
CA GLU A 292 -13.17 11.22 13.99
C GLU A 292 -12.69 12.36 13.08
N LEU A 293 -11.40 12.44 12.82
CA LEU A 293 -10.75 13.45 11.99
C LEU A 293 -9.59 12.81 11.24
N THR A 294 -9.31 13.33 10.05
CA THR A 294 -8.09 12.95 9.31
C THR A 294 -6.85 13.23 10.16
N ASP A 295 -5.93 12.28 10.19
CA ASP A 295 -4.63 12.37 10.87
C ASP A 295 -3.90 13.66 10.45
N PRO A 296 -3.43 14.49 11.41
CA PRO A 296 -2.80 15.77 11.13
C PRO A 296 -1.50 15.68 10.33
N THR A 297 -0.92 14.49 10.18
CA THR A 297 0.30 14.28 9.38
C THR A 297 0.01 14.08 7.89
N VAL A 298 -1.20 13.69 7.52
CA VAL A 298 -1.55 13.25 6.17
C VAL A 298 -1.28 14.32 5.12
N LEU A 299 -1.88 15.49 5.27
CA LEU A 299 -1.76 16.56 4.29
C LEU A 299 -0.37 17.23 4.29
N PRO A 300 0.21 17.58 5.46
CA PRO A 300 1.55 18.18 5.49
C PRO A 300 2.64 17.25 4.92
N LYS A 301 2.53 15.94 5.13
CA LYS A 301 3.45 14.93 4.57
C LYS A 301 3.34 14.84 3.03
N ALA A 302 2.15 14.98 2.49
CA ALA A 302 1.90 14.92 1.05
C ALA A 302 2.50 16.12 0.30
N ILE A 303 2.54 17.29 0.95
CA ILE A 303 3.11 18.54 0.40
C ILE A 303 4.61 18.57 0.68
N LYS A 304 5.41 18.17 -0.30
CA LYS A 304 6.87 18.10 -0.16
C LYS A 304 7.46 19.51 -0.01
N ASN A 305 8.28 19.70 1.02
CA ASN A 305 9.03 20.92 1.22
C ASN A 305 10.16 21.07 0.18
N PRO A 306 10.82 22.24 0.05
CA PRO A 306 11.85 22.45 -0.97
C PRO A 306 13.03 21.46 -0.89
N VAL A 307 13.41 20.98 0.31
CA VAL A 307 14.50 20.00 0.48
C VAL A 307 14.06 18.63 -0.05
N GLU A 308 12.87 18.17 0.33
CA GLU A 308 12.30 16.92 -0.19
C GLU A 308 12.11 16.97 -1.71
N GLN A 309 11.64 18.11 -2.27
CA GLN A 309 11.52 18.27 -3.72
C GLN A 309 12.88 18.22 -4.44
N ALA A 310 13.91 18.85 -3.87
CA ALA A 310 15.26 18.81 -4.43
C ALA A 310 15.84 17.38 -4.35
N GLY A 311 15.61 16.69 -3.23
CA GLY A 311 15.97 15.29 -3.04
C GLY A 311 15.33 14.38 -4.07
N HIS A 312 14.01 14.49 -4.28
CA HIS A 312 13.30 13.73 -5.30
C HIS A 312 13.88 13.98 -6.71
N ARG A 313 14.19 15.22 -7.07
CA ARG A 313 14.83 15.51 -8.37
C ARG A 313 16.20 14.84 -8.51
N ALA A 314 17.00 14.84 -7.43
CA ALA A 314 18.30 14.17 -7.42
C ALA A 314 18.16 12.65 -7.50
N ALA A 315 17.22 12.07 -6.75
CA ALA A 315 16.92 10.63 -6.80
C ALA A 315 16.44 10.21 -8.20
N GLN A 316 15.52 10.97 -8.81
CA GLN A 316 15.02 10.70 -10.16
C GLN A 316 16.12 10.81 -11.24
N ALA A 317 17.02 11.78 -11.14
CA ALA A 317 18.14 11.91 -12.08
C ALA A 317 19.10 10.72 -11.98
N ARG A 318 19.39 10.28 -10.76
CA ARG A 318 20.26 9.13 -10.45
C ARG A 318 19.65 7.83 -10.94
N ASP A 319 18.40 7.58 -10.58
CA ASP A 319 17.64 6.40 -10.97
C ASP A 319 17.39 6.37 -12.48
N GLY A 320 17.08 7.52 -13.07
CA GLY A 320 16.91 7.67 -14.51
C GLY A 320 18.16 7.32 -15.32
N ALA A 321 19.35 7.58 -14.78
CA ALA A 321 20.59 7.14 -15.41
C ALA A 321 20.73 5.61 -15.37
N ALA A 322 20.36 4.94 -14.28
CA ALA A 322 20.34 3.48 -14.19
C ALA A 322 19.32 2.88 -15.17
N ILE A 323 18.10 3.44 -15.24
CA ILE A 323 17.07 3.03 -16.19
C ILE A 323 17.54 3.23 -17.65
N ALA A 324 18.16 4.34 -18.00
CA ALA A 324 18.65 4.59 -19.36
C ALA A 324 19.71 3.55 -19.77
N ARG A 325 20.64 3.22 -18.88
CA ARG A 325 21.64 2.16 -19.08
C ARG A 325 20.99 0.78 -19.20
N PHE A 326 19.98 0.50 -18.40
CA PHE A 326 19.22 -0.72 -18.46
C PHE A 326 18.47 -0.87 -19.81
N LEU A 327 17.77 0.17 -20.25
CA LEU A 327 17.06 0.15 -21.52
C LEU A 327 18.00 -0.02 -22.71
N HIS A 328 19.20 0.58 -22.65
CA HIS A 328 20.25 0.34 -23.63
C HIS A 328 20.71 -1.12 -23.64
N TRP A 329 20.93 -1.70 -22.45
CA TRP A 329 21.27 -3.11 -22.32
C TRP A 329 20.17 -4.03 -22.88
N VAL A 330 18.89 -3.77 -22.55
CA VAL A 330 17.74 -4.52 -23.11
C VAL A 330 17.70 -4.43 -24.63
N ALA A 331 17.99 -3.27 -25.21
CA ALA A 331 18.00 -3.09 -26.66
C ALA A 331 19.11 -3.90 -27.36
N LEU A 332 20.23 -4.13 -26.67
CA LEU A 332 21.36 -4.93 -27.22
C LEU A 332 21.18 -6.43 -27.00
N GLU A 333 20.82 -6.84 -25.78
CA GLU A 333 20.82 -8.26 -25.40
C GLU A 333 19.46 -8.93 -25.61
N GLY A 334 18.35 -8.17 -25.49
CA GLY A 334 16.99 -8.70 -25.64
C GLY A 334 16.75 -9.44 -26.96
N PRO A 335 17.17 -8.90 -28.14
CA PRO A 335 17.01 -9.60 -29.42
C PRO A 335 17.72 -10.95 -29.51
N GLY A 336 18.70 -11.18 -28.65
CA GLY A 336 19.40 -12.47 -28.57
C GLY A 336 18.59 -13.60 -27.92
N GLY A 337 17.50 -13.28 -27.21
CA GLY A 337 16.61 -14.25 -26.55
C GLY A 337 17.26 -15.04 -25.40
N GLY A 338 18.44 -14.61 -24.94
CA GLY A 338 19.15 -15.23 -23.80
C GLY A 338 18.65 -14.78 -22.45
N GLU A 339 18.07 -13.59 -22.37
CA GLU A 339 17.65 -12.95 -21.14
C GLU A 339 16.22 -13.33 -20.72
N THR A 340 15.96 -13.25 -19.42
CA THR A 340 14.65 -13.54 -18.82
C THR A 340 14.15 -12.36 -17.99
N GLU A 341 12.92 -12.41 -17.56
CA GLU A 341 12.33 -11.40 -16.66
C GLU A 341 13.12 -11.26 -15.36
N LEU A 342 13.55 -12.38 -14.76
CA LEU A 342 14.38 -12.38 -13.54
C LEU A 342 15.78 -11.82 -13.79
N SER A 343 16.44 -12.21 -14.89
CA SER A 343 17.77 -11.68 -15.21
C SER A 343 17.74 -10.18 -15.50
N ALA A 344 16.67 -9.71 -16.16
CA ALA A 344 16.45 -8.30 -16.43
C ALA A 344 16.20 -7.50 -15.14
N ALA A 345 15.34 -8.01 -14.24
CA ALA A 345 15.11 -7.37 -12.94
C ALA A 345 16.40 -7.28 -12.12
N ALA A 346 17.18 -8.36 -12.05
CA ALA A 346 18.47 -8.39 -11.37
C ALA A 346 19.49 -7.42 -12.00
N LYS A 347 19.51 -7.32 -13.34
CA LYS A 347 20.38 -6.37 -14.05
C LYS A 347 20.04 -4.93 -13.69
N LEU A 348 18.74 -4.59 -13.66
CA LEU A 348 18.31 -3.24 -13.30
C LEU A 348 18.67 -2.91 -11.87
N GLN A 349 18.44 -3.83 -10.93
CA GLN A 349 18.84 -3.65 -9.53
C GLN A 349 20.35 -3.41 -9.40
N ALA A 350 21.17 -4.23 -10.06
CA ALA A 350 22.65 -4.06 -10.05
C ALA A 350 23.08 -2.67 -10.54
N LEU A 351 22.43 -2.15 -11.61
CA LEU A 351 22.71 -0.81 -12.13
C LEU A 351 22.33 0.31 -11.13
N ARG A 352 21.29 0.13 -10.35
CA ARG A 352 20.91 1.03 -9.25
C ARG A 352 21.91 0.96 -8.09
N GLU A 353 22.34 -0.24 -7.73
CA GLU A 353 23.36 -0.48 -6.67
C GLU A 353 24.70 0.16 -6.99
N GLU A 354 25.11 0.23 -8.26
CA GLU A 354 26.33 0.92 -8.68
C GLU A 354 26.35 2.41 -8.30
N THR A 355 25.21 3.02 -8.02
CA THR A 355 25.14 4.40 -7.52
C THR A 355 25.71 4.56 -6.12
N GLY A 356 25.82 3.49 -5.34
CA GLY A 356 26.21 3.47 -3.93
C GLY A 356 25.21 4.13 -2.97
N LEU A 357 24.06 4.61 -3.48
CA LEU A 357 23.06 5.37 -2.71
C LEU A 357 21.71 4.66 -2.60
N LEU A 358 21.51 3.57 -3.33
CA LEU A 358 20.30 2.74 -3.20
C LEU A 358 20.23 2.16 -1.78
N ARG A 359 19.07 2.30 -1.13
CA ARG A 359 18.80 1.71 0.19
C ARG A 359 18.00 0.42 0.08
N ASP A 360 17.01 0.40 -0.81
CA ASP A 360 16.18 -0.75 -1.16
C ASP A 360 15.48 -0.43 -2.50
N LEU A 361 14.75 -1.38 -3.06
CA LEU A 361 13.74 -1.08 -4.09
C LEU A 361 12.53 -0.39 -3.41
N SER A 362 11.76 0.38 -4.17
CA SER A 362 10.51 0.98 -3.66
C SER A 362 9.32 0.02 -3.73
N PHE A 363 9.43 -1.00 -4.58
CA PHE A 363 8.55 -2.17 -4.71
C PHE A 363 9.28 -3.27 -5.49
N ASP A 364 8.74 -4.49 -5.48
CA ASP A 364 9.30 -5.59 -6.27
C ASP A 364 9.17 -5.27 -7.76
N THR A 365 10.27 -5.30 -8.49
CA THR A 365 10.30 -4.96 -9.92
C THR A 365 9.31 -5.81 -10.71
N ILE A 366 8.39 -5.14 -11.41
CA ILE A 366 7.52 -5.74 -12.43
C ILE A 366 8.33 -5.86 -13.71
N SER A 367 8.68 -7.08 -14.09
CA SER A 367 9.45 -7.39 -15.30
C SER A 367 8.61 -8.35 -16.13
N GLY A 368 7.87 -7.83 -17.12
CA GLY A 368 6.85 -8.57 -17.86
C GLY A 368 7.17 -8.69 -19.34
N ALA A 369 7.53 -9.90 -19.81
CA ALA A 369 7.77 -10.23 -21.21
C ALA A 369 6.49 -10.75 -21.87
N GLY A 370 6.07 -10.13 -22.97
CA GLY A 370 4.88 -10.54 -23.72
C GLY A 370 3.63 -10.61 -22.82
N PRO A 371 2.98 -11.79 -22.72
CA PRO A 371 1.75 -11.97 -21.95
C PRO A 371 1.81 -11.56 -20.47
N ASN A 372 2.98 -11.73 -19.82
CA ASN A 372 3.16 -11.35 -18.41
C ASN A 372 3.04 -9.84 -18.20
N GLY A 373 3.40 -9.02 -19.21
CA GLY A 373 3.18 -7.58 -19.18
C GLY A 373 1.69 -7.16 -19.13
N ALA A 374 0.77 -8.07 -19.47
CA ALA A 374 -0.67 -7.82 -19.34
C ALA A 374 -1.21 -7.94 -17.90
N VAL A 375 -0.43 -8.51 -16.98
CA VAL A 375 -0.75 -8.59 -15.56
C VAL A 375 -0.25 -7.30 -14.89
N VAL A 376 -1.17 -6.42 -14.48
CA VAL A 376 -0.86 -5.03 -14.06
C VAL A 376 0.20 -4.97 -12.95
N HIS A 377 0.05 -5.79 -11.90
CA HIS A 377 0.98 -5.93 -10.79
C HIS A 377 1.69 -7.30 -10.83
N TYR A 378 2.23 -7.65 -12.00
CA TYR A 378 2.94 -8.90 -12.20
C TYR A 378 4.13 -9.01 -11.23
N ARG A 379 4.19 -10.10 -10.50
CA ARG A 379 5.34 -10.45 -9.67
C ARG A 379 6.03 -11.65 -10.26
N VAL A 380 7.19 -11.42 -10.85
CA VAL A 380 7.98 -12.50 -11.45
C VAL A 380 8.47 -13.48 -10.39
N SER A 381 8.36 -14.78 -10.66
CA SER A 381 8.89 -15.87 -9.84
C SER A 381 9.63 -16.88 -10.71
N GLU A 382 10.31 -17.84 -10.11
CA GLU A 382 10.97 -18.92 -10.86
C GLU A 382 9.98 -19.70 -11.74
N GLU A 383 8.74 -19.90 -11.26
CA GLU A 383 7.70 -20.63 -11.98
C GLU A 383 7.12 -19.85 -13.15
N THR A 384 7.03 -18.53 -13.03
CA THR A 384 6.38 -17.67 -14.04
C THR A 384 7.39 -16.99 -14.98
N ASN A 385 8.69 -17.09 -14.68
CA ASN A 385 9.80 -16.45 -15.38
C ASN A 385 9.81 -16.78 -16.89
N ARG A 386 9.66 -15.76 -17.72
CA ARG A 386 9.67 -15.89 -19.17
C ARG A 386 10.97 -15.36 -19.78
N ARG A 387 11.33 -15.89 -20.95
CA ARG A 387 12.37 -15.31 -21.80
C ARG A 387 11.88 -14.00 -22.43
N ILE A 388 12.77 -13.04 -22.54
CA ILE A 388 12.57 -11.84 -23.34
C ILE A 388 12.84 -12.22 -24.78
N GLU A 389 11.78 -12.43 -25.55
CA GLU A 389 11.88 -12.93 -26.90
C GLU A 389 12.02 -11.80 -27.94
N PRO A 390 12.73 -12.00 -29.07
CA PRO A 390 12.74 -11.03 -30.15
C PRO A 390 11.34 -10.88 -30.77
N ASN A 391 11.07 -9.71 -31.33
CA ASN A 391 9.76 -9.33 -31.90
C ASN A 391 8.60 -9.42 -30.89
N SER A 392 8.87 -9.02 -29.67
CA SER A 392 7.87 -8.99 -28.57
C SER A 392 7.90 -7.68 -27.79
N VAL A 393 6.91 -7.49 -26.95
CA VAL A 393 6.82 -6.36 -26.01
C VAL A 393 7.45 -6.77 -24.67
N TYR A 394 8.25 -5.88 -24.09
CA TYR A 394 8.73 -5.97 -22.73
C TYR A 394 8.33 -4.74 -21.93
N LEU A 395 7.68 -4.96 -20.80
CA LEU A 395 7.28 -3.94 -19.85
C LEU A 395 8.13 -4.09 -18.58
N VAL A 396 8.74 -3.00 -18.12
CA VAL A 396 9.44 -2.93 -16.85
C VAL A 396 8.88 -1.76 -16.04
N ASP A 397 8.46 -2.05 -14.83
CA ASP A 397 8.01 -1.09 -13.84
C ASP A 397 8.79 -1.30 -12.56
N SER A 398 9.42 -0.23 -12.04
CA SER A 398 10.40 -0.36 -10.98
C SER A 398 10.74 0.97 -10.33
N GLY A 399 11.20 0.91 -9.10
CA GLY A 399 11.66 2.08 -8.40
C GLY A 399 12.69 1.75 -7.32
N GLY A 400 13.31 2.77 -6.78
CA GLY A 400 14.31 2.67 -5.71
C GLY A 400 13.99 3.58 -4.54
N GLN A 401 14.38 3.14 -3.35
CA GLN A 401 14.41 3.91 -2.13
C GLN A 401 15.80 4.53 -1.97
N TYR A 402 15.86 5.85 -1.96
CA TYR A 402 17.04 6.65 -1.67
C TYR A 402 16.74 7.53 -0.45
N ALA A 403 17.74 7.84 0.36
CA ALA A 403 17.52 8.68 1.56
C ALA A 403 16.90 10.05 1.22
N ASP A 404 17.14 10.54 0.01
CA ASP A 404 16.64 11.82 -0.51
C ASP A 404 15.36 11.70 -1.34
N GLY A 405 14.81 10.49 -1.60
CA GLY A 405 13.55 10.34 -2.33
C GLY A 405 13.22 8.89 -2.70
N THR A 406 11.98 8.68 -3.09
CA THR A 406 11.47 7.42 -3.61
C THR A 406 11.23 7.57 -5.11
N THR A 407 11.65 6.61 -5.93
CA THR A 407 11.42 6.64 -7.38
C THR A 407 10.41 5.59 -7.80
N ASP A 408 9.75 5.88 -8.92
CA ASP A 408 8.74 5.06 -9.55
C ASP A 408 8.70 5.37 -11.05
N ILE A 409 8.89 4.34 -11.90
CA ILE A 409 8.99 4.52 -13.34
C ILE A 409 8.64 3.25 -14.11
N THR A 410 7.75 3.38 -15.09
CA THR A 410 7.47 2.31 -16.06
C THR A 410 7.93 2.66 -17.46
N ARG A 411 8.52 1.68 -18.15
CA ARG A 411 8.81 1.73 -19.59
C ARG A 411 8.31 0.46 -20.28
N THR A 412 7.73 0.67 -21.44
CA THR A 412 7.35 -0.41 -22.37
C THR A 412 8.18 -0.27 -23.63
N VAL A 413 8.89 -1.33 -24.02
CA VAL A 413 9.78 -1.32 -25.17
C VAL A 413 9.49 -2.49 -26.09
N TRP A 414 9.78 -2.29 -27.39
CA TRP A 414 9.79 -3.35 -28.38
C TRP A 414 11.16 -4.01 -28.45
N ILE A 415 11.18 -5.32 -28.41
CA ILE A 415 12.41 -6.12 -28.56
C ILE A 415 12.55 -6.49 -30.03
N GLY A 416 13.47 -5.79 -30.74
CA GLY A 416 13.70 -6.00 -32.18
C GLY A 416 14.13 -7.45 -32.56
N PRO A 417 14.57 -7.67 -33.81
CA PRO A 417 14.89 -6.70 -34.86
C PRO A 417 13.71 -6.27 -35.76
N GLY A 418 12.56 -6.97 -35.73
CA GLY A 418 11.42 -6.64 -36.58
C GLY A 418 10.65 -5.42 -36.09
N GLU A 419 9.69 -4.97 -36.88
CA GLU A 419 8.81 -3.85 -36.53
C GLU A 419 7.54 -4.33 -35.83
N PRO A 420 7.05 -3.60 -34.78
CA PRO A 420 5.75 -3.89 -34.19
C PRO A 420 4.62 -3.64 -35.18
N ASP A 421 3.53 -4.38 -35.05
CA ASP A 421 2.36 -4.23 -35.91
C ASP A 421 1.64 -2.89 -35.70
N ALA A 422 0.76 -2.55 -36.64
CA ALA A 422 0.03 -1.27 -36.62
C ALA A 422 -0.90 -1.13 -35.40
N LEU A 423 -1.45 -2.23 -34.89
CA LEU A 423 -2.33 -2.22 -33.74
C LEU A 423 -1.54 -1.89 -32.45
N LEU A 424 -0.40 -2.53 -32.25
CA LEU A 424 0.48 -2.25 -31.11
C LEU A 424 0.95 -0.78 -31.14
N LYS A 425 1.39 -0.28 -32.31
CA LYS A 425 1.76 1.12 -32.50
C LYS A 425 0.62 2.10 -32.14
N ASP A 426 -0.62 1.78 -32.56
CA ASP A 426 -1.81 2.58 -32.22
C ASP A 426 -2.05 2.59 -30.71
N ARG A 427 -2.02 1.43 -30.02
CA ARG A 427 -2.25 1.32 -28.57
C ARG A 427 -1.19 2.07 -27.76
N PHE A 428 0.07 1.87 -28.12
CA PHE A 428 1.19 2.59 -27.49
C PHE A 428 1.05 4.11 -27.67
N THR A 429 0.71 4.56 -28.88
CA THR A 429 0.52 5.99 -29.18
C THR A 429 -0.62 6.59 -28.36
N ARG A 430 -1.73 5.88 -28.14
CA ARG A 430 -2.86 6.36 -27.33
C ARG A 430 -2.48 6.50 -25.86
N VAL A 431 -1.77 5.52 -25.30
CA VAL A 431 -1.26 5.58 -23.92
C VAL A 431 -0.29 6.76 -23.78
N LEU A 432 0.65 6.91 -24.72
CA LEU A 432 1.63 8.01 -24.72
C LEU A 432 0.95 9.39 -24.82
N LYS A 433 -0.06 9.55 -25.67
CA LYS A 433 -0.84 10.79 -25.76
C LYS A 433 -1.54 11.12 -24.44
N GLY A 434 -2.11 10.12 -23.78
CA GLY A 434 -2.73 10.31 -22.46
C GLY A 434 -1.72 10.72 -21.40
N HIS A 435 -0.58 10.06 -21.38
CA HIS A 435 0.54 10.41 -20.47
C HIS A 435 1.01 11.85 -20.68
N ILE A 436 1.22 12.26 -21.93
CA ILE A 436 1.65 13.63 -22.28
C ILE A 436 0.56 14.64 -21.91
N ALA A 437 -0.72 14.36 -22.23
CA ALA A 437 -1.81 15.28 -21.93
C ALA A 437 -1.94 15.57 -20.42
N LEU A 438 -1.76 14.56 -19.59
CA LEU A 438 -1.75 14.72 -18.14
C LEU A 438 -0.49 15.44 -17.65
N ALA A 439 0.70 15.10 -18.18
CA ALA A 439 1.97 15.73 -17.80
C ALA A 439 2.02 17.23 -18.12
N LEU A 440 1.31 17.68 -19.15
CA LEU A 440 1.24 19.08 -19.59
C LEU A 440 0.00 19.81 -19.03
N ALA A 441 -0.81 19.17 -18.20
CA ALA A 441 -2.04 19.77 -17.69
C ALA A 441 -1.74 21.00 -16.82
N ILE A 442 -2.38 22.11 -17.12
CA ILE A 442 -2.42 23.31 -16.29
C ILE A 442 -3.84 23.45 -15.77
N PHE A 443 -3.98 23.58 -14.47
CA PHE A 443 -5.29 23.56 -13.81
C PHE A 443 -5.38 24.59 -12.68
N PRO A 444 -6.58 25.12 -12.38
CA PRO A 444 -6.76 26.08 -11.31
C PRO A 444 -6.66 25.38 -9.93
N LYS A 445 -6.37 26.19 -8.89
CA LYS A 445 -6.49 25.76 -7.50
C LYS A 445 -7.91 25.23 -7.23
N GLY A 446 -8.03 24.17 -6.42
CA GLY A 446 -9.29 23.49 -6.15
C GLY A 446 -9.55 22.31 -7.10
N THR A 447 -8.66 22.03 -8.06
CA THR A 447 -8.81 20.87 -8.95
C THR A 447 -8.52 19.58 -8.23
N LEU A 448 -9.42 18.60 -8.39
CA LEU A 448 -9.29 17.25 -7.85
C LEU A 448 -8.56 16.34 -8.85
N GLY A 449 -7.82 15.37 -8.34
CA GLY A 449 -7.16 14.40 -9.23
C GLY A 449 -8.13 13.63 -10.11
N SER A 450 -9.35 13.37 -9.65
CA SER A 450 -10.41 12.72 -10.45
C SER A 450 -10.84 13.52 -11.69
N GLN A 451 -10.69 14.84 -11.69
CA GLN A 451 -10.99 15.68 -12.85
C GLN A 451 -9.91 15.55 -13.94
N LEU A 452 -8.66 15.24 -13.54
CA LEU A 452 -7.53 15.11 -14.46
C LEU A 452 -7.39 13.69 -15.04
N ASP A 453 -7.97 12.68 -14.41
CA ASP A 453 -7.90 11.28 -14.86
C ASP A 453 -8.37 11.11 -16.32
N SER A 454 -9.36 11.87 -16.73
CA SER A 454 -9.90 11.85 -18.10
C SER A 454 -8.88 12.27 -19.17
N PHE A 455 -7.91 13.13 -18.84
CA PHE A 455 -6.86 13.53 -19.80
C PHE A 455 -5.98 12.33 -20.19
N ALA A 456 -5.71 11.46 -19.26
CA ALA A 456 -4.95 10.23 -19.52
C ALA A 456 -5.76 9.19 -20.31
N ARG A 457 -7.09 9.11 -20.09
CA ARG A 457 -7.95 8.08 -20.68
C ARG A 457 -8.57 8.45 -22.02
N GLN A 458 -8.76 9.73 -22.32
CA GLN A 458 -9.55 10.19 -23.47
C GLN A 458 -9.12 9.58 -24.81
N HIS A 459 -7.83 9.37 -25.02
CA HIS A 459 -7.33 8.80 -26.27
C HIS A 459 -7.58 7.30 -26.42
N LEU A 460 -7.70 6.58 -25.30
CA LEU A 460 -8.16 5.19 -25.26
C LEU A 460 -9.67 5.12 -25.45
N TRP A 461 -10.46 5.96 -24.79
CA TRP A 461 -11.92 6.01 -24.92
C TRP A 461 -12.38 6.27 -26.36
N GLN A 462 -11.65 7.09 -27.12
CA GLN A 462 -11.91 7.31 -28.55
C GLN A 462 -11.83 6.03 -29.41
N ALA A 463 -11.19 4.97 -28.89
CA ALA A 463 -11.11 3.66 -29.52
C ALA A 463 -11.93 2.59 -28.79
N GLY A 464 -12.82 2.97 -27.85
CA GLY A 464 -13.59 2.03 -27.03
C GLY A 464 -12.75 1.23 -26.03
N LEU A 465 -11.58 1.75 -25.63
CA LEU A 465 -10.61 1.09 -24.74
C LEU A 465 -10.52 1.82 -23.40
N ASP A 466 -10.06 1.10 -22.38
CA ASP A 466 -9.81 1.65 -21.04
C ASP A 466 -8.81 0.75 -20.28
N TYR A 467 -8.41 1.17 -19.08
CA TYR A 467 -7.64 0.38 -18.11
C TYR A 467 -8.28 0.43 -16.73
N MET A 468 -8.01 -0.61 -15.92
CA MET A 468 -8.74 -0.89 -14.68
C MET A 468 -7.99 -0.53 -13.40
N HIS A 469 -6.99 0.36 -13.48
CA HIS A 469 -6.25 0.89 -12.33
C HIS A 469 -6.34 2.42 -12.27
N GLY A 470 -5.85 3.03 -11.20
CA GLY A 470 -5.70 4.48 -11.09
C GLY A 470 -4.67 5.00 -12.08
N THR A 471 -4.82 6.24 -12.50
CA THR A 471 -3.84 6.90 -13.38
C THR A 471 -2.62 7.41 -12.62
N GLY A 472 -2.75 7.62 -11.31
CA GLY A 472 -1.65 8.07 -10.49
C GLY A 472 -2.00 8.08 -9.00
N HIS A 473 -0.97 7.98 -8.19
CA HIS A 473 -0.99 8.01 -6.73
C HIS A 473 0.08 8.95 -6.19
N GLY A 474 -0.06 9.41 -4.96
CA GLY A 474 1.00 10.13 -4.27
C GLY A 474 2.21 9.24 -4.00
N VAL A 475 3.36 9.85 -3.79
CA VAL A 475 4.63 9.17 -3.49
C VAL A 475 5.30 9.79 -2.27
N GLY A 476 5.75 8.96 -1.35
CA GLY A 476 6.46 9.38 -0.15
C GLY A 476 7.90 9.82 -0.41
N SER A 477 8.48 10.58 0.51
CA SER A 477 9.89 10.97 0.46
C SER A 477 10.71 10.03 1.34
N PHE A 478 11.36 9.04 0.74
CA PHE A 478 11.96 7.90 1.43
C PHE A 478 10.95 7.26 2.38
N LEU A 479 9.75 6.99 1.85
CA LEU A 479 8.61 6.36 2.49
C LEU A 479 7.88 5.47 1.48
N SER A 480 6.58 5.18 1.71
CA SER A 480 5.79 4.32 0.83
C SER A 480 5.74 4.88 -0.60
N VAL A 481 5.92 4.01 -1.59
CA VAL A 481 5.74 4.37 -3.00
C VAL A 481 4.30 4.81 -3.26
N HIS A 482 3.33 4.15 -2.64
CA HIS A 482 1.93 4.59 -2.60
C HIS A 482 1.68 5.43 -1.35
N GLU A 483 1.50 6.73 -1.52
CA GLU A 483 1.21 7.67 -0.44
C GLU A 483 -0.08 8.46 -0.75
N GLY A 484 -0.98 8.56 0.23
CA GLY A 484 -2.13 9.46 0.15
C GLY A 484 -1.83 10.83 0.77
N PRO A 485 -2.78 11.77 0.72
CA PRO A 485 -4.20 11.57 0.37
C PRO A 485 -4.53 11.80 -1.11
N GLN A 486 -3.62 12.35 -1.91
CA GLN A 486 -3.87 12.69 -3.31
C GLN A 486 -3.83 11.46 -4.23
N ARG A 487 -4.69 11.48 -5.25
CA ARG A 487 -4.77 10.43 -6.25
C ARG A 487 -5.38 10.94 -7.55
N ILE A 488 -4.88 10.47 -8.69
CA ILE A 488 -5.50 10.67 -10.00
C ILE A 488 -6.16 9.36 -10.40
N ALA A 489 -7.49 9.30 -10.30
CA ALA A 489 -8.28 8.11 -10.63
C ALA A 489 -9.74 8.50 -10.88
N LYS A 490 -10.51 7.60 -11.48
CA LYS A 490 -11.96 7.79 -11.65
C LYS A 490 -12.62 8.03 -10.28
N ALA A 491 -13.54 8.98 -10.21
CA ALA A 491 -14.39 9.21 -9.05
C ALA A 491 -15.46 8.12 -8.97
N GLN A 492 -15.11 6.91 -8.52
CA GLN A 492 -16.05 5.81 -8.36
C GLN A 492 -16.11 5.35 -6.92
N GLY A 493 -17.35 5.20 -6.41
CA GLY A 493 -17.64 4.44 -5.20
C GLY A 493 -16.99 4.91 -3.90
N GLY A 494 -16.64 6.19 -3.79
CA GLY A 494 -16.03 6.70 -2.55
C GLY A 494 -14.58 6.26 -2.32
N GLN A 495 -13.82 5.95 -3.38
CA GLN A 495 -12.38 5.66 -3.23
C GLN A 495 -11.67 6.82 -2.53
N ALA A 496 -10.96 6.49 -1.45
CA ALA A 496 -10.15 7.44 -0.69
C ALA A 496 -9.20 8.22 -1.62
N GLY A 497 -9.04 9.52 -1.38
CA GLY A 497 -8.12 10.39 -2.10
C GLY A 497 -8.62 10.98 -3.43
N THR A 498 -9.71 10.49 -4.03
CA THR A 498 -10.26 11.09 -5.27
C THR A 498 -10.90 12.46 -5.05
N GLY A 499 -11.30 12.77 -3.83
CA GLY A 499 -11.82 14.07 -3.40
C GLY A 499 -10.76 15.04 -2.87
N GLN A 500 -9.47 14.67 -2.89
CA GLN A 500 -8.40 15.55 -2.45
C GLN A 500 -8.02 16.55 -3.55
N GLU A 501 -8.02 17.84 -3.20
CA GLU A 501 -7.45 18.88 -4.03
C GLU A 501 -5.96 18.63 -4.26
N LEU A 502 -5.50 18.82 -5.50
CA LEU A 502 -4.07 18.77 -5.83
C LEU A 502 -3.41 20.10 -5.46
N LEU A 503 -2.45 20.04 -4.56
CA LEU A 503 -1.75 21.20 -4.01
C LEU A 503 -0.30 21.27 -4.49
N ALA A 504 0.21 22.49 -4.68
CA ALA A 504 1.62 22.68 -5.04
C ALA A 504 2.55 22.04 -4.02
N GLY A 505 3.51 21.26 -4.49
CA GLY A 505 4.41 20.45 -3.68
C GLY A 505 4.02 18.97 -3.57
N MET A 506 2.83 18.58 -4.00
CA MET A 506 2.44 17.18 -4.09
C MET A 506 3.17 16.48 -5.24
N ILE A 507 3.65 15.25 -4.99
CA ILE A 507 4.22 14.37 -6.01
C ILE A 507 3.21 13.27 -6.31
N LEU A 508 2.99 12.99 -7.61
CA LEU A 508 2.12 11.91 -8.06
C LEU A 508 2.77 11.12 -9.18
N SER A 509 2.41 9.84 -9.31
CA SER A 509 2.66 9.10 -10.55
C SER A 509 1.71 9.57 -11.66
N ASN A 510 2.15 9.38 -12.90
CA ASN A 510 1.37 9.57 -14.11
C ASN A 510 1.62 8.34 -14.98
N GLU A 511 0.74 7.33 -14.87
CA GLU A 511 0.96 5.94 -15.27
C GLU A 511 -0.19 5.32 -16.10
N PRO A 512 -0.74 5.98 -17.13
CA PRO A 512 -1.75 5.35 -17.97
C PRO A 512 -1.23 4.07 -18.62
N GLY A 513 -2.14 3.13 -18.87
CA GLY A 513 -1.78 1.85 -19.47
C GLY A 513 -2.84 1.29 -20.43
N TYR A 514 -2.48 0.19 -21.10
CA TYR A 514 -3.36 -0.67 -21.89
C TYR A 514 -2.89 -2.11 -21.77
N TYR A 515 -3.80 -3.04 -21.53
CA TYR A 515 -3.47 -4.44 -21.26
C TYR A 515 -4.30 -5.37 -22.12
N LYS A 516 -3.62 -6.21 -22.94
CA LYS A 516 -4.23 -7.22 -23.79
C LYS A 516 -3.92 -8.58 -23.20
N THR A 517 -4.88 -9.13 -22.45
CA THR A 517 -4.72 -10.41 -21.76
C THR A 517 -4.19 -11.50 -22.70
N GLY A 518 -3.14 -12.20 -22.25
CA GLY A 518 -2.50 -13.27 -22.99
C GLY A 518 -1.55 -12.81 -24.11
N GLU A 519 -1.39 -11.49 -24.32
CA GLU A 519 -0.51 -10.96 -25.37
C GLU A 519 0.54 -9.98 -24.85
N TYR A 520 0.15 -8.83 -24.30
CA TYR A 520 1.08 -7.82 -23.81
C TYR A 520 0.40 -6.75 -22.93
N GLY A 521 1.19 -6.01 -22.19
CA GLY A 521 0.80 -4.77 -21.51
C GLY A 521 1.62 -3.58 -21.98
N ILE A 522 1.02 -2.40 -21.90
CA ILE A 522 1.66 -1.10 -22.12
C ILE A 522 1.38 -0.25 -20.89
N ARG A 523 2.43 0.26 -20.23
CA ARG A 523 2.36 1.33 -19.23
C ARG A 523 3.50 2.30 -19.48
N ILE A 524 3.22 3.58 -19.37
CA ILE A 524 4.21 4.65 -19.54
C ILE A 524 4.06 5.55 -18.32
N GLU A 525 5.12 5.66 -17.54
CA GLU A 525 5.07 6.31 -16.25
C GLU A 525 6.25 7.21 -15.96
N ASN A 526 5.96 8.33 -15.35
CA ASN A 526 6.91 9.18 -14.61
C ASN A 526 6.22 9.75 -13.37
N LEU A 527 7.00 10.21 -12.40
CA LEU A 527 6.51 11.07 -11.35
C LEU A 527 6.40 12.50 -11.84
N VAL A 528 5.36 13.21 -11.37
CA VAL A 528 5.11 14.61 -11.62
C VAL A 528 4.99 15.39 -10.31
N LEU A 529 5.45 16.63 -10.29
CA LEU A 529 5.34 17.55 -9.17
C LEU A 529 4.28 18.61 -9.52
N VAL A 530 3.29 18.77 -8.67
CA VAL A 530 2.28 19.84 -8.77
C VAL A 530 2.86 21.19 -8.43
#